data_fb3d4efe530b603c25928ca0d4189941
#
_entry.id   fb3d4efe530b603c25928ca0d4189941
#
_cell.length_a   1.000
_cell.length_b   1.000
_cell.length_c   1.000
_cell.angle_alpha   90.00
_cell.angle_beta   90.00
_cell.angle_gamma   90.00
#
_symmetry.space_group_name_H-M   'P 1'
#
loop_
_entity.id
_entity.type
_entity.pdbx_description
1 polymer ?
#
loop_
_entity_poly.entity_id
_entity_poly.type
_entity_poly.pdbx_seq_one_letter_code
_entity_poly.pdbx_strand_id
1 'polypeptide(L)'
;MVKDTILEIINLEVKARTTMGTSELLNIERLELGRSEILGIVGESGSGKSILSLTIIGLLPNNVYVSKGDIIYNGENLLKKSKRDMAQKYRGKKLTMIFQDPMASLNPVFTVSEQLQGVIKANTQRMNDKEINKKALEMLELVKLSDPEITMGKYPHELSGGMRQRVLIAMALSSGANLLISDEGTRSLDVTIQAGILKLMEDLGKRLNLSTIFISSNIALTATVCQRLGVLYSGGLIEIGPVKEIVRSPKHYYTRSFLSCLPSPDKKDTKMPIIHGRIPDPLNKPNGCLFLPRCSNFTDECSSKMPALKEIWPGHFVACYKGVEL
;
A
#
# COMPACT_ATOMS: atom_id res chain seq x y z
N MET A 1 -6.39 -19.34 2.26
CA MET A 1 -5.39 -18.92 3.27
C MET A 1 -4.01 -18.97 2.65
N VAL A 2 -3.20 -17.93 2.83
CA VAL A 2 -1.79 -17.89 2.39
C VAL A 2 -0.99 -18.85 3.28
N LYS A 3 -0.21 -19.74 2.67
CA LYS A 3 0.47 -20.84 3.41
C LYS A 3 1.58 -20.37 4.38
N ASP A 4 2.16 -19.19 4.17
CA ASP A 4 3.24 -18.63 5.00
C ASP A 4 3.01 -17.10 5.11
N THR A 5 2.21 -16.72 6.10
CA THR A 5 1.73 -15.34 6.28
C THR A 5 2.70 -14.55 7.16
N ILE A 6 3.13 -13.36 6.70
CA ILE A 6 3.94 -12.42 7.47
C ILE A 6 3.07 -11.38 8.21
N LEU A 7 1.96 -10.96 7.58
CA LEU A 7 1.02 -10.00 8.15
C LEU A 7 -0.41 -10.48 7.95
N GLU A 8 -1.21 -10.44 9.02
CA GLU A 8 -2.64 -10.73 8.99
C GLU A 8 -3.42 -9.62 9.68
N ILE A 9 -4.46 -9.15 9.01
CA ILE A 9 -5.42 -8.17 9.54
C ILE A 9 -6.74 -8.90 9.73
N ILE A 10 -7.33 -8.78 10.94
CA ILE A 10 -8.53 -9.51 11.33
C ILE A 10 -9.54 -8.52 11.93
N ASN A 11 -10.74 -8.44 11.34
CA ASN A 11 -11.87 -7.63 11.80
C ASN A 11 -11.48 -6.19 12.16
N LEU A 12 -10.59 -5.58 11.37
CA LEU A 12 -10.04 -4.26 11.62
C LEU A 12 -11.08 -3.18 11.34
N GLU A 13 -11.38 -2.37 12.35
CA GLU A 13 -12.21 -1.18 12.22
C GLU A 13 -11.46 0.05 12.72
N VAL A 14 -11.33 1.07 11.84
CA VAL A 14 -10.66 2.34 12.14
C VAL A 14 -11.66 3.48 12.02
N LYS A 15 -11.72 4.32 13.05
CA LYS A 15 -12.63 5.45 13.15
C LYS A 15 -11.90 6.77 13.35
N ALA A 16 -12.52 7.86 12.92
CA ALA A 16 -12.06 9.22 13.20
C ALA A 16 -13.09 9.97 14.04
N ARG A 17 -12.60 10.74 15.02
CA ARG A 17 -13.42 11.72 15.74
C ARG A 17 -13.41 13.03 14.97
N THR A 18 -14.57 13.53 14.62
CA THR A 18 -14.78 14.80 13.93
C THR A 18 -15.71 15.69 14.74
N THR A 19 -15.79 16.96 14.40
CA THR A 19 -16.76 17.90 15.03
C THR A 19 -18.22 17.52 14.75
N MET A 20 -18.46 16.75 13.68
CA MET A 20 -19.80 16.30 13.27
C MET A 20 -20.16 14.90 13.77
N GLY A 21 -19.25 14.22 14.49
CA GLY A 21 -19.45 12.87 15.00
C GLY A 21 -18.29 11.94 14.72
N THR A 22 -18.54 10.64 14.82
CA THR A 22 -17.55 9.58 14.56
C THR A 22 -17.75 9.03 13.15
N SER A 23 -16.72 9.08 12.32
CA SER A 23 -16.72 8.51 10.97
C SER A 23 -15.96 7.19 10.94
N GLU A 24 -16.46 6.20 10.20
CA GLU A 24 -15.77 4.94 9.94
C GLU A 24 -14.89 5.07 8.69
N LEU A 25 -13.57 4.97 8.89
CA LEU A 25 -12.57 5.11 7.81
C LEU A 25 -12.19 3.78 7.18
N LEU A 26 -12.11 2.70 7.98
CA LEU A 26 -11.82 1.34 7.51
C LEU A 26 -12.72 0.34 8.23
N ASN A 27 -13.12 -0.68 7.48
CA ASN A 27 -13.76 -1.88 7.99
C ASN A 27 -13.30 -3.06 7.11
N ILE A 28 -12.29 -3.80 7.57
CA ILE A 28 -11.66 -4.89 6.84
C ILE A 28 -11.83 -6.16 7.64
N GLU A 29 -12.63 -7.10 7.13
CA GLU A 29 -12.88 -8.40 7.76
C GLU A 29 -11.59 -9.21 7.84
N ARG A 30 -10.90 -9.39 6.70
CA ARG A 30 -9.63 -10.13 6.62
C ARG A 30 -8.76 -9.64 5.49
N LEU A 31 -7.46 -9.51 5.75
CA LEU A 31 -6.42 -9.29 4.75
C LEU A 31 -5.14 -10.00 5.18
N GLU A 32 -4.55 -10.77 4.28
CA GLU A 32 -3.31 -11.50 4.52
C GLU A 32 -2.23 -11.10 3.51
N LEU A 33 -1.00 -11.00 3.98
CA LEU A 33 0.20 -10.86 3.16
C LEU A 33 1.11 -12.04 3.40
N GLY A 34 1.50 -12.73 2.33
CA GLY A 34 2.49 -13.82 2.36
C GLY A 34 3.93 -13.31 2.48
N ARG A 35 4.83 -14.21 2.88
CA ARG A 35 6.26 -13.91 2.82
C ARG A 35 6.71 -13.76 1.38
N SER A 36 7.59 -12.79 1.15
CA SER A 36 8.15 -12.48 -0.18
C SER A 36 7.07 -12.17 -1.25
N GLU A 37 5.84 -11.83 -0.80
CA GLU A 37 4.73 -11.44 -1.65
C GLU A 37 4.71 -9.92 -1.84
N ILE A 38 4.35 -9.47 -3.04
CA ILE A 38 3.92 -8.10 -3.31
C ILE A 38 2.40 -8.12 -3.47
N LEU A 39 1.71 -7.62 -2.45
CA LEU A 39 0.26 -7.42 -2.45
C LEU A 39 -0.05 -5.99 -2.85
N GLY A 40 -0.75 -5.81 -3.96
CA GLY A 40 -1.27 -4.52 -4.38
C GLY A 40 -2.56 -4.17 -3.65
N ILE A 41 -2.68 -2.96 -3.14
CA ILE A 41 -3.94 -2.40 -2.63
C ILE A 41 -4.32 -1.20 -3.48
N VAL A 42 -5.45 -1.33 -4.19
CA VAL A 42 -5.91 -0.31 -5.14
C VAL A 42 -7.30 0.21 -4.81
N GLY A 43 -7.65 1.38 -5.36
CA GLY A 43 -8.96 2.00 -5.19
C GLY A 43 -8.90 3.50 -5.46
N GLU A 44 -10.06 4.15 -5.55
CA GLU A 44 -10.16 5.61 -5.73
C GLU A 44 -9.53 6.38 -4.56
N SER A 45 -9.22 7.67 -4.78
CA SER A 45 -8.82 8.58 -3.70
C SER A 45 -9.93 8.63 -2.63
N GLY A 46 -9.55 8.60 -1.35
CA GLY A 46 -10.53 8.53 -0.25
C GLY A 46 -11.05 7.13 0.07
N SER A 47 -10.58 6.06 -0.60
CA SER A 47 -11.01 4.70 -0.29
C SER A 47 -10.44 4.11 1.02
N GLY A 48 -9.54 4.82 1.71
CA GLY A 48 -8.96 4.38 2.99
C GLY A 48 -7.55 3.80 2.90
N LYS A 49 -6.92 3.76 1.71
CA LYS A 49 -5.61 3.13 1.48
C LYS A 49 -4.50 3.65 2.40
N SER A 50 -4.33 4.97 2.49
CA SER A 50 -3.31 5.56 3.37
C SER A 50 -3.63 5.40 4.86
N ILE A 51 -4.91 5.31 5.23
CA ILE A 51 -5.29 4.98 6.61
C ILE A 51 -4.88 3.55 6.94
N LEU A 52 -5.01 2.61 6.00
CA LEU A 52 -4.55 1.23 6.17
C LEU A 52 -3.05 1.18 6.42
N SER A 53 -2.24 1.84 5.58
CA SER A 53 -0.78 1.89 5.74
C SER A 53 -0.36 2.49 7.09
N LEU A 54 -0.96 3.63 7.46
CA LEU A 54 -0.68 4.30 8.73
C LEU A 54 -1.13 3.48 9.94
N THR A 55 -2.21 2.69 9.81
CA THR A 55 -2.67 1.80 10.88
C THR A 55 -1.65 0.68 11.11
N ILE A 56 -1.17 0.04 10.04
CA ILE A 56 -0.18 -1.06 10.15
C ILE A 56 1.10 -0.58 10.81
N ILE A 57 1.60 0.61 10.43
CA ILE A 57 2.86 1.13 10.99
C ILE A 57 2.67 1.86 12.34
N GLY A 58 1.42 2.03 12.79
CA GLY A 58 1.09 2.68 14.07
C GLY A 58 1.36 4.19 14.09
N LEU A 59 1.06 4.89 12.99
CA LEU A 59 1.24 6.34 12.80
C LEU A 59 -0.07 7.05 12.46
N LEU A 60 -1.18 6.58 13.03
CA LEU A 60 -2.48 7.24 12.86
C LEU A 60 -2.45 8.67 13.43
N PRO A 61 -3.15 9.63 12.79
CA PRO A 61 -3.39 10.97 13.34
C PRO A 61 -4.10 10.90 14.71
N ASN A 62 -3.96 11.94 15.52
CA ASN A 62 -4.47 11.97 16.90
C ASN A 62 -5.99 11.79 17.01
N ASN A 63 -6.74 12.20 16.00
CA ASN A 63 -8.18 12.07 15.94
C ASN A 63 -8.66 10.74 15.34
N VAL A 64 -7.74 9.89 14.87
CA VAL A 64 -8.02 8.58 14.25
C VAL A 64 -7.55 7.46 15.18
N TYR A 65 -8.38 6.46 15.36
CA TYR A 65 -8.11 5.35 16.28
C TYR A 65 -8.67 4.02 15.77
N VAL A 66 -8.05 2.94 16.17
CA VAL A 66 -8.58 1.58 15.96
C VAL A 66 -9.65 1.32 17.02
N SER A 67 -10.87 1.01 16.59
CA SER A 67 -11.99 0.71 17.47
C SER A 67 -12.07 -0.78 17.81
N LYS A 68 -11.69 -1.66 16.85
CA LYS A 68 -11.61 -3.11 17.05
C LYS A 68 -10.68 -3.77 16.04
N GLY A 69 -10.42 -5.05 16.26
CA GLY A 69 -9.63 -5.91 15.40
C GLY A 69 -8.19 -6.07 15.83
N ASP A 70 -7.46 -6.85 15.05
CA ASP A 70 -6.08 -7.21 15.31
C ASP A 70 -5.23 -7.06 14.04
N ILE A 71 -3.96 -6.69 14.22
CA ILE A 71 -2.93 -6.70 13.16
C ILE A 71 -1.79 -7.59 13.66
N ILE A 72 -1.69 -8.79 13.11
CA ILE A 72 -0.71 -9.78 13.51
C ILE A 72 0.47 -9.74 12.52
N TYR A 73 1.65 -9.45 13.02
CA TYR A 73 2.90 -9.46 12.26
C TYR A 73 3.85 -10.50 12.87
N ASN A 74 4.22 -11.52 12.11
CA ASN A 74 5.04 -12.65 12.59
C ASN A 74 4.52 -13.23 13.93
N GLY A 75 3.21 -13.41 14.07
CA GLY A 75 2.57 -13.92 15.29
C GLY A 75 2.40 -12.91 16.43
N GLU A 76 2.88 -11.67 16.28
CA GLU A 76 2.77 -10.63 17.29
C GLU A 76 1.71 -9.58 16.90
N ASN A 77 0.79 -9.25 17.81
CA ASN A 77 -0.21 -8.21 17.56
C ASN A 77 0.40 -6.81 17.70
N LEU A 78 0.49 -6.07 16.60
CA LEU A 78 1.07 -4.73 16.55
C LEU A 78 0.22 -3.70 17.33
N LEU A 79 -1.10 -3.86 17.35
CA LEU A 79 -2.01 -2.93 18.03
C LEU A 79 -1.88 -2.99 19.57
N LYS A 80 -1.35 -4.09 20.10
CA LYS A 80 -1.07 -4.25 21.54
C LYS A 80 0.30 -3.74 21.96
N LYS A 81 1.13 -3.26 21.01
CA LYS A 81 2.47 -2.73 21.31
C LYS A 81 2.36 -1.27 21.75
N SER A 82 3.22 -0.90 22.71
CA SER A 82 3.33 0.50 23.12
C SER A 82 3.89 1.38 21.99
N LYS A 83 3.61 2.68 22.00
CA LYS A 83 4.21 3.63 21.05
C LYS A 83 5.74 3.56 21.08
N ARG A 84 6.34 3.34 22.27
CA ARG A 84 7.79 3.19 22.45
C ARG A 84 8.31 1.90 21.81
N ASP A 85 7.62 0.76 22.02
CA ASP A 85 8.02 -0.50 21.37
C ASP A 85 7.91 -0.41 19.84
N MET A 86 6.82 0.16 19.33
CA MET A 86 6.67 0.40 17.88
C MET A 86 7.83 1.23 17.33
N ALA A 87 8.25 2.29 18.02
CA ALA A 87 9.35 3.14 17.60
C ALA A 87 10.72 2.45 17.68
N GLN A 88 10.96 1.68 18.73
CA GLN A 88 12.30 1.15 19.01
C GLN A 88 12.56 -0.24 18.38
N LYS A 89 11.51 -1.06 18.21
CA LYS A 89 11.66 -2.47 17.82
C LYS A 89 11.06 -2.82 16.44
N TYR A 90 10.10 -2.02 15.96
CA TYR A 90 9.37 -2.34 14.72
C TYR A 90 9.67 -1.35 13.60
N ARG A 91 9.37 -0.06 13.79
CA ARG A 91 9.54 0.96 12.74
C ARG A 91 11.01 1.15 12.39
N GLY A 92 11.32 1.05 11.08
CA GLY A 92 12.68 1.14 10.56
C GLY A 92 13.59 -0.03 10.96
N LYS A 93 13.04 -1.16 11.48
CA LYS A 93 13.78 -2.39 11.82
C LYS A 93 13.13 -3.64 11.29
N LYS A 94 11.83 -3.81 11.53
CA LYS A 94 11.01 -4.93 11.07
C LYS A 94 10.03 -4.49 9.99
N LEU A 95 9.50 -3.27 10.12
CA LEU A 95 8.56 -2.63 9.21
C LEU A 95 9.16 -1.33 8.72
N THR A 96 9.05 -1.04 7.43
CA THR A 96 9.47 0.23 6.84
C THR A 96 8.38 0.75 5.90
N MET A 97 8.33 2.07 5.69
CA MET A 97 7.32 2.69 4.84
C MET A 97 7.96 3.76 3.96
N ILE A 98 7.55 3.75 2.69
CA ILE A 98 7.79 4.84 1.74
C ILE A 98 6.49 5.63 1.65
N PHE A 99 6.54 6.90 2.05
CA PHE A 99 5.41 7.82 2.02
C PHE A 99 5.17 8.39 0.63
N GLN A 100 3.99 8.96 0.43
CA GLN A 100 3.50 9.46 -0.86
C GLN A 100 4.37 10.57 -1.46
N ASP A 101 4.98 11.44 -0.63
CA ASP A 101 5.78 12.57 -1.10
C ASP A 101 7.27 12.36 -0.82
N PRO A 102 8.07 12.07 -1.88
CA PRO A 102 9.52 11.94 -1.75
C PRO A 102 10.21 13.22 -1.29
N MET A 103 9.66 14.40 -1.61
CA MET A 103 10.25 15.68 -1.20
C MET A 103 10.11 15.91 0.29
N ALA A 104 8.93 15.61 0.85
CA ALA A 104 8.70 15.74 2.28
C ALA A 104 9.43 14.66 3.11
N SER A 105 9.81 13.53 2.47
CA SER A 105 10.43 12.39 3.15
C SER A 105 11.94 12.54 3.33
N LEU A 106 12.63 13.33 2.49
CA LEU A 106 14.05 13.62 2.60
C LEU A 106 14.26 14.98 3.30
N ASN A 107 15.17 15.01 4.26
CA ASN A 107 15.51 16.28 4.92
C ASN A 107 16.38 17.12 3.98
N PRO A 108 15.94 18.35 3.58
CA PRO A 108 16.63 19.15 2.57
C PRO A 108 18.00 19.69 3.00
N VAL A 109 18.29 19.73 4.30
CA VAL A 109 19.54 20.29 4.84
C VAL A 109 20.65 19.25 5.07
N PHE A 110 20.35 17.97 4.81
CA PHE A 110 21.33 16.88 4.88
C PHE A 110 21.58 16.26 3.52
N THR A 111 22.82 15.86 3.28
CA THR A 111 23.19 15.11 2.06
C THR A 111 22.57 13.72 2.06
N VAL A 112 22.56 13.07 0.90
CA VAL A 112 22.13 11.66 0.75
C VAL A 112 22.94 10.76 1.66
N SER A 113 24.26 10.98 1.73
CA SER A 113 25.18 10.21 2.59
C SER A 113 24.79 10.30 4.06
N GLU A 114 24.62 11.51 4.59
CA GLU A 114 24.26 11.72 5.99
C GLU A 114 22.95 11.04 6.38
N GLN A 115 21.95 11.16 5.52
CA GLN A 115 20.64 10.55 5.78
C GLN A 115 20.71 9.02 5.71
N LEU A 116 21.37 8.45 4.71
CA LEU A 116 21.49 7.01 4.52
C LEU A 116 22.33 6.37 5.62
N GLN A 117 23.48 6.99 5.96
CA GLN A 117 24.33 6.56 7.08
C GLN A 117 23.58 6.64 8.42
N GLY A 118 22.74 7.66 8.63
CA GLY A 118 21.90 7.78 9.82
C GLY A 118 20.94 6.58 9.97
N VAL A 119 20.31 6.14 8.89
CA VAL A 119 19.44 4.94 8.89
C VAL A 119 20.27 3.67 9.20
N ILE A 120 21.44 3.52 8.57
CA ILE A 120 22.30 2.35 8.78
C ILE A 120 22.79 2.33 10.24
N LYS A 121 23.29 3.44 10.79
CA LYS A 121 23.74 3.57 12.19
C LYS A 121 22.65 3.20 13.19
N ALA A 122 21.41 3.63 12.94
CA ALA A 122 20.28 3.32 13.80
C ALA A 122 19.94 1.81 13.87
N ASN A 123 20.36 1.04 12.85
CA ASN A 123 20.05 -0.39 12.72
C ASN A 123 21.24 -1.32 12.94
N THR A 124 22.46 -0.79 13.04
CA THR A 124 23.70 -1.58 13.19
C THR A 124 24.51 -1.07 14.36
N GLN A 125 24.69 -1.90 15.41
CA GLN A 125 25.41 -1.51 16.64
C GLN A 125 26.95 -1.70 16.57
N ARG A 126 27.51 -2.28 15.50
CA ARG A 126 28.90 -2.75 15.46
C ARG A 126 29.72 -2.31 14.23
N MET A 127 29.15 -1.49 13.34
CA MET A 127 29.86 -1.02 12.16
C MET A 127 30.62 0.27 12.44
N ASN A 128 31.87 0.35 11.97
CA ASN A 128 32.63 1.60 11.98
C ASN A 128 32.22 2.52 10.83
N ASP A 129 32.64 3.78 10.83
CA ASP A 129 32.19 4.77 9.82
C ASP A 129 32.59 4.38 8.39
N LYS A 130 33.69 3.68 8.17
CA LYS A 130 34.11 3.19 6.84
C LYS A 130 33.15 2.11 6.33
N GLU A 131 32.78 1.17 7.19
CA GLU A 131 31.83 0.10 6.87
C GLU A 131 30.43 0.66 6.59
N ILE A 132 29.98 1.66 7.35
CA ILE A 132 28.73 2.35 7.16
C ILE A 132 28.71 3.07 5.81
N ASN A 133 29.80 3.79 5.47
CA ASN A 133 29.92 4.48 4.19
C ASN A 133 29.90 3.48 3.00
N LYS A 134 30.63 2.38 3.12
CA LYS A 134 30.63 1.30 2.13
C LYS A 134 29.23 0.73 1.96
N LYS A 135 28.53 0.44 3.06
CA LYS A 135 27.15 -0.06 3.04
C LYS A 135 26.17 0.92 2.40
N ALA A 136 26.33 2.22 2.69
CA ALA A 136 25.52 3.26 2.05
C ALA A 136 25.70 3.28 0.54
N LEU A 137 26.94 3.17 0.06
CA LEU A 137 27.27 3.09 -1.36
C LEU A 137 26.63 1.85 -2.01
N GLU A 138 26.80 0.67 -1.40
CA GLU A 138 26.19 -0.58 -1.86
C GLU A 138 24.64 -0.46 -1.98
N MET A 139 23.99 0.28 -1.08
CA MET A 139 22.55 0.49 -1.15
C MET A 139 22.13 1.39 -2.31
N LEU A 140 22.93 2.41 -2.65
CA LEU A 140 22.69 3.25 -3.83
C LEU A 140 22.93 2.49 -5.14
N GLU A 141 23.95 1.64 -5.20
CA GLU A 141 24.18 0.74 -6.32
C GLU A 141 23.04 -0.27 -6.50
N LEU A 142 22.56 -0.85 -5.40
CA LEU A 142 21.45 -1.81 -5.38
C LEU A 142 20.16 -1.23 -6.00
N VAL A 143 19.88 0.06 -5.77
CA VAL A 143 18.75 0.77 -6.39
C VAL A 143 19.05 1.31 -7.79
N LYS A 144 20.17 0.94 -8.39
CA LYS A 144 20.59 1.31 -9.74
C LYS A 144 20.64 2.83 -9.96
N LEU A 145 21.17 3.56 -8.99
CA LEU A 145 21.52 4.98 -9.19
C LEU A 145 22.76 5.10 -10.06
N SER A 146 22.72 6.00 -11.03
CA SER A 146 23.93 6.41 -11.74
C SER A 146 24.83 7.21 -10.81
N ASP A 147 26.14 7.00 -10.90
CA ASP A 147 27.15 7.71 -10.14
C ASP A 147 26.86 7.78 -8.64
N PRO A 148 26.76 6.61 -7.93
CA PRO A 148 26.37 6.54 -6.53
C PRO A 148 27.30 7.36 -5.64
N GLU A 149 28.62 7.36 -5.91
CA GLU A 149 29.63 8.12 -5.17
C GLU A 149 29.36 9.64 -5.23
N ILE A 150 29.07 10.16 -6.43
CA ILE A 150 28.73 11.58 -6.62
C ILE A 150 27.38 11.89 -5.92
N THR A 151 26.42 10.95 -6.05
CA THR A 151 25.10 11.12 -5.45
C THR A 151 25.12 11.17 -3.92
N MET A 152 26.06 10.48 -3.28
CA MET A 152 26.28 10.54 -1.82
C MET A 152 26.47 11.97 -1.31
N GLY A 153 27.19 12.82 -2.06
CA GLY A 153 27.46 14.20 -1.68
C GLY A 153 26.34 15.19 -1.99
N LYS A 154 25.32 14.78 -2.76
CA LYS A 154 24.23 15.68 -3.17
C LYS A 154 23.18 15.87 -2.09
N TYR A 155 22.54 17.04 -2.14
CA TYR A 155 21.33 17.33 -1.37
C TYR A 155 20.06 16.90 -2.14
N PRO A 156 18.93 16.70 -1.45
CA PRO A 156 17.68 16.27 -2.09
C PRO A 156 17.22 17.16 -3.24
N HIS A 157 17.43 18.48 -3.16
CA HIS A 157 17.03 19.44 -4.21
C HIS A 157 17.89 19.33 -5.50
N GLU A 158 19.08 18.72 -5.43
CA GLU A 158 19.96 18.48 -6.59
C GLU A 158 19.63 17.18 -7.33
N LEU A 159 18.66 16.40 -6.84
CA LEU A 159 18.25 15.12 -7.40
C LEU A 159 17.00 15.26 -8.25
N SER A 160 16.90 14.48 -9.34
CA SER A 160 15.63 14.30 -10.07
C SER A 160 14.61 13.56 -9.22
N GLY A 161 13.32 13.60 -9.59
CA GLY A 161 12.26 12.88 -8.88
C GLY A 161 12.55 11.37 -8.77
N GLY A 162 12.97 10.76 -9.87
CA GLY A 162 13.34 9.35 -9.89
C GLY A 162 14.56 9.00 -9.04
N MET A 163 15.57 9.89 -8.97
CA MET A 163 16.73 9.71 -8.09
C MET A 163 16.31 9.79 -6.63
N ARG A 164 15.50 10.79 -6.25
CA ARG A 164 14.96 10.90 -4.88
C ARG A 164 14.21 9.66 -4.45
N GLN A 165 13.37 9.13 -5.34
CA GLN A 165 12.62 7.89 -5.06
C GLN A 165 13.55 6.69 -4.85
N ARG A 166 14.59 6.55 -5.66
CA ARG A 166 15.60 5.50 -5.49
C ARG A 166 16.36 5.64 -4.17
N VAL A 167 16.72 6.86 -3.78
CA VAL A 167 17.33 7.14 -2.47
C VAL A 167 16.41 6.71 -1.31
N LEU A 168 15.12 7.04 -1.37
CA LEU A 168 14.15 6.61 -0.36
C LEU A 168 14.02 5.07 -0.30
N ILE A 169 14.01 4.40 -1.45
CA ILE A 169 14.02 2.94 -1.49
C ILE A 169 15.30 2.40 -0.86
N ALA A 170 16.48 2.97 -1.18
CA ALA A 170 17.75 2.59 -0.56
C ALA A 170 17.71 2.77 0.96
N MET A 171 17.18 3.88 1.46
CA MET A 171 17.02 4.13 2.90
C MET A 171 16.07 3.10 3.55
N ALA A 172 14.93 2.82 2.91
CA ALA A 172 13.98 1.82 3.40
C ALA A 172 14.62 0.42 3.50
N LEU A 173 15.38 0.01 2.49
CA LEU A 173 16.08 -1.28 2.44
C LEU A 173 17.26 -1.35 3.41
N SER A 174 17.94 -0.23 3.66
CA SER A 174 19.06 -0.14 4.62
C SER A 174 18.64 -0.44 6.06
N SER A 175 17.35 -0.36 6.34
CA SER A 175 16.79 -0.71 7.65
C SER A 175 16.85 -2.20 7.96
N GLY A 176 16.96 -3.07 6.94
CA GLY A 176 16.88 -4.53 7.08
C GLY A 176 15.48 -5.05 7.38
N ALA A 177 14.46 -4.22 7.23
CA ALA A 177 13.06 -4.63 7.42
C ALA A 177 12.64 -5.66 6.37
N ASN A 178 11.82 -6.62 6.77
CA ASN A 178 11.25 -7.66 5.90
C ASN A 178 9.80 -7.37 5.48
N LEU A 179 9.21 -6.28 5.95
CA LEU A 179 7.95 -5.76 5.43
C LEU A 179 8.10 -4.30 5.00
N LEU A 180 7.85 -4.04 3.72
CA LEU A 180 7.81 -2.71 3.13
C LEU A 180 6.36 -2.32 2.83
N ILE A 181 5.97 -1.12 3.22
CA ILE A 181 4.72 -0.49 2.82
C ILE A 181 5.07 0.66 1.90
N SER A 182 4.57 0.64 0.65
CA SER A 182 4.76 1.75 -0.30
C SER A 182 3.41 2.41 -0.55
N ASP A 183 3.21 3.62 -0.02
CA ASP A 183 1.95 4.36 -0.15
C ASP A 183 2.08 5.42 -1.25
N GLU A 184 1.51 5.13 -2.42
CA GLU A 184 1.53 5.98 -3.63
C GLU A 184 2.93 6.55 -3.99
N GLY A 185 3.99 5.87 -3.59
CA GLY A 185 5.38 6.36 -3.67
C GLY A 185 5.90 6.67 -5.07
N THR A 186 5.14 6.38 -6.14
CA THR A 186 5.55 6.66 -7.52
C THR A 186 4.64 7.69 -8.21
N ARG A 187 3.62 8.22 -7.55
CA ARG A 187 2.56 9.03 -8.17
C ARG A 187 3.07 10.33 -8.84
N SER A 188 4.09 10.95 -8.27
CA SER A 188 4.66 12.22 -8.77
C SER A 188 5.68 12.06 -9.90
N LEU A 189 5.90 10.83 -10.39
CA LEU A 189 6.87 10.50 -11.42
C LEU A 189 6.19 10.30 -12.77
N ASP A 190 6.91 10.53 -13.85
CA ASP A 190 6.44 10.16 -15.19
C ASP A 190 6.32 8.63 -15.35
N VAL A 191 5.49 8.21 -16.32
CA VAL A 191 5.09 6.80 -16.49
C VAL A 191 6.31 5.88 -16.72
N THR A 192 7.31 6.36 -17.43
CA THR A 192 8.52 5.56 -17.76
C THR A 192 9.35 5.32 -16.50
N ILE A 193 9.56 6.36 -15.70
CA ILE A 193 10.28 6.26 -14.43
C ILE A 193 9.48 5.41 -13.44
N GLN A 194 8.15 5.58 -13.38
CA GLN A 194 7.30 4.71 -12.56
C GLN A 194 7.50 3.24 -12.87
N ALA A 195 7.42 2.86 -14.15
CA ALA A 195 7.62 1.47 -14.57
C ALA A 195 9.02 0.94 -14.16
N GLY A 196 10.07 1.76 -14.31
CA GLY A 196 11.42 1.42 -13.89
C GLY A 196 11.56 1.21 -12.38
N ILE A 197 10.90 2.05 -11.57
CA ILE A 197 10.88 1.92 -10.10
C ILE A 197 10.12 0.67 -9.67
N LEU A 198 8.98 0.39 -10.30
CA LEU A 198 8.18 -0.81 -9.98
C LEU A 198 8.96 -2.09 -10.28
N LYS A 199 9.62 -2.16 -11.45
CA LYS A 199 10.46 -3.30 -11.78
C LYS A 199 11.65 -3.45 -10.82
N LEU A 200 12.24 -2.34 -10.38
CA LEU A 200 13.27 -2.36 -9.34
C LEU A 200 12.72 -2.94 -8.04
N MET A 201 11.53 -2.51 -7.59
CA MET A 201 10.91 -3.03 -6.35
C MET A 201 10.60 -4.53 -6.45
N GLU A 202 10.14 -5.00 -7.61
CA GLU A 202 9.93 -6.43 -7.88
C GLU A 202 11.24 -7.22 -7.79
N ASP A 203 12.30 -6.76 -8.47
CA ASP A 203 13.61 -7.39 -8.46
C ASP A 203 14.17 -7.46 -7.02
N LEU A 204 14.07 -6.36 -6.28
CA LEU A 204 14.55 -6.28 -4.89
C LEU A 204 13.71 -7.13 -3.93
N GLY A 205 12.39 -7.18 -4.12
CA GLY A 205 11.50 -8.04 -3.37
C GLY A 205 11.93 -9.51 -3.44
N LYS A 206 12.20 -9.99 -4.65
CA LYS A 206 12.70 -11.37 -4.90
C LYS A 206 14.08 -11.63 -4.32
N ARG A 207 15.02 -10.68 -4.51
CA ARG A 207 16.44 -10.84 -4.07
C ARG A 207 16.60 -10.79 -2.56
N LEU A 208 15.79 -9.99 -1.87
CA LEU A 208 15.89 -9.74 -0.43
C LEU A 208 14.82 -10.48 0.38
N ASN A 209 13.99 -11.30 -0.26
CA ASN A 209 12.82 -11.95 0.37
C ASN A 209 11.93 -10.94 1.11
N LEU A 210 11.75 -9.76 0.51
CA LEU A 210 11.00 -8.65 1.08
C LEU A 210 9.51 -8.80 0.77
N SER A 211 8.67 -8.83 1.79
CA SER A 211 7.23 -8.74 1.62
C SER A 211 6.81 -7.29 1.47
N THR A 212 5.91 -7.00 0.52
CA THR A 212 5.55 -5.61 0.22
C THR A 212 4.04 -5.42 0.12
N ILE A 213 3.51 -4.41 0.80
CA ILE A 213 2.18 -3.85 0.52
C ILE A 213 2.39 -2.64 -0.39
N PHE A 214 1.95 -2.77 -1.64
CA PHE A 214 2.06 -1.70 -2.63
C PHE A 214 0.70 -1.01 -2.80
N ILE A 215 0.59 0.20 -2.31
CA ILE A 215 -0.64 1.01 -2.35
C ILE A 215 -0.58 1.98 -3.52
N SER A 216 -1.62 1.97 -4.34
CA SER A 216 -1.71 2.85 -5.51
C SER A 216 -3.16 3.16 -5.90
N SER A 217 -3.38 4.30 -6.52
CA SER A 217 -4.62 4.61 -7.24
C SER A 217 -4.61 4.09 -8.68
N ASN A 218 -3.46 3.63 -9.20
CA ASN A 218 -3.32 3.11 -10.56
C ASN A 218 -3.26 1.58 -10.58
N ILE A 219 -4.42 0.95 -10.83
CA ILE A 219 -4.53 -0.51 -10.88
C ILE A 219 -3.71 -1.13 -12.02
N ALA A 220 -3.59 -0.45 -13.18
CA ALA A 220 -2.84 -0.98 -14.33
C ALA A 220 -1.35 -1.13 -14.00
N LEU A 221 -0.74 -0.10 -13.42
CA LEU A 221 0.65 -0.16 -12.97
C LEU A 221 0.84 -1.18 -11.84
N THR A 222 -0.06 -1.21 -10.86
CA THR A 222 0.03 -2.13 -9.74
C THR A 222 -0.04 -3.59 -10.21
N ALA A 223 -0.89 -3.88 -11.18
CA ALA A 223 -1.04 -5.21 -11.75
C ALA A 223 0.22 -5.76 -12.44
N THR A 224 1.18 -4.90 -12.81
CA THR A 224 2.43 -5.35 -13.48
C THR A 224 3.43 -5.98 -12.52
N VAL A 225 3.35 -5.70 -11.21
CA VAL A 225 4.39 -6.10 -10.23
C VAL A 225 3.86 -6.94 -9.07
N CYS A 226 2.54 -6.92 -8.83
CA CYS A 226 1.94 -7.63 -7.70
C CYS A 226 1.54 -9.06 -8.07
N GLN A 227 1.57 -9.97 -7.11
CA GLN A 227 1.05 -11.32 -7.24
C GLN A 227 -0.46 -11.36 -7.01
N ARG A 228 -0.93 -10.59 -6.01
CA ARG A 228 -2.34 -10.44 -5.67
C ARG A 228 -2.72 -8.96 -5.60
N LEU A 229 -4.00 -8.69 -5.86
CA LEU A 229 -4.61 -7.37 -5.73
C LEU A 229 -5.76 -7.42 -4.74
N GLY A 230 -5.79 -6.45 -3.81
CA GLY A 230 -6.95 -6.10 -3.00
C GLY A 230 -7.54 -4.78 -3.50
N VAL A 231 -8.83 -4.74 -3.70
CA VAL A 231 -9.58 -3.56 -4.11
C VAL A 231 -10.29 -2.97 -2.92
N LEU A 232 -9.94 -1.74 -2.57
CA LEU A 232 -10.50 -1.02 -1.44
C LEU A 232 -11.49 0.04 -1.93
N TYR A 233 -12.69 0.07 -1.34
CA TYR A 233 -13.71 1.05 -1.63
C TYR A 233 -14.39 1.54 -0.35
N SER A 234 -14.41 2.85 -0.14
CA SER A 234 -15.05 3.51 1.04
C SER A 234 -14.69 2.85 2.39
N GLY A 235 -13.43 2.40 2.54
CA GLY A 235 -12.93 1.74 3.76
C GLY A 235 -13.13 0.24 3.82
N GLY A 236 -13.87 -0.37 2.91
CA GLY A 236 -14.06 -1.82 2.83
C GLY A 236 -13.16 -2.49 1.81
N LEU A 237 -12.63 -3.67 2.14
CA LEU A 237 -11.99 -4.57 1.16
C LEU A 237 -13.10 -5.33 0.44
N ILE A 238 -13.34 -4.98 -0.83
CA ILE A 238 -14.50 -5.48 -1.58
C ILE A 238 -14.17 -6.64 -2.51
N GLU A 239 -12.93 -6.76 -2.93
CA GLU A 239 -12.43 -7.87 -3.75
C GLU A 239 -10.94 -8.05 -3.51
N ILE A 240 -10.46 -9.29 -3.40
CA ILE A 240 -9.04 -9.63 -3.30
C ILE A 240 -8.77 -10.98 -3.94
N GLY A 241 -7.71 -11.05 -4.75
CA GLY A 241 -7.37 -12.29 -5.42
C GLY A 241 -6.09 -12.19 -6.26
N PRO A 242 -5.75 -13.27 -6.99
CA PRO A 242 -4.66 -13.24 -7.97
C PRO A 242 -4.87 -12.11 -8.98
N VAL A 243 -3.79 -11.39 -9.32
CA VAL A 243 -3.86 -10.25 -10.27
C VAL A 243 -4.58 -10.63 -11.56
N LYS A 244 -4.26 -11.82 -12.12
CA LYS A 244 -4.85 -12.27 -13.38
C LYS A 244 -6.37 -12.38 -13.31
N GLU A 245 -6.90 -12.87 -12.19
CA GLU A 245 -8.35 -13.02 -11.97
C GLU A 245 -9.02 -11.66 -11.78
N ILE A 246 -8.46 -10.81 -10.93
CA ILE A 246 -9.00 -9.46 -10.70
C ILE A 246 -9.04 -8.62 -11.99
N VAL A 247 -8.01 -8.72 -12.85
CA VAL A 247 -7.93 -7.92 -14.07
C VAL A 247 -8.78 -8.49 -15.20
N ARG A 248 -8.81 -9.84 -15.36
CA ARG A 248 -9.51 -10.49 -16.49
C ARG A 248 -10.99 -10.77 -16.21
N SER A 249 -11.31 -11.12 -14.97
CA SER A 249 -12.66 -11.54 -14.57
C SER A 249 -13.05 -10.96 -13.21
N PRO A 250 -13.06 -9.61 -13.07
CA PRO A 250 -13.45 -8.95 -11.83
C PRO A 250 -14.88 -9.33 -11.47
N LYS A 251 -15.14 -9.58 -10.19
CA LYS A 251 -16.46 -10.04 -9.73
C LYS A 251 -17.26 -8.93 -9.07
N HIS A 252 -16.60 -8.03 -8.33
CA HIS A 252 -17.30 -6.88 -7.78
C HIS A 252 -17.61 -5.83 -8.86
N TYR A 253 -18.81 -5.29 -8.91
CA TYR A 253 -19.22 -4.29 -9.93
C TYR A 253 -18.38 -3.00 -9.86
N TYR A 254 -17.91 -2.60 -8.68
CA TYR A 254 -16.96 -1.49 -8.58
C TYR A 254 -15.64 -1.82 -9.29
N THR A 255 -15.07 -3.01 -9.06
CA THR A 255 -13.81 -3.42 -9.71
C THR A 255 -13.95 -3.43 -11.23
N ARG A 256 -15.09 -3.92 -11.75
CA ARG A 256 -15.41 -3.86 -13.20
C ARG A 256 -15.44 -2.43 -13.71
N SER A 257 -16.17 -1.56 -13.01
CA SER A 257 -16.28 -0.15 -13.39
C SER A 257 -14.92 0.56 -13.29
N PHE A 258 -14.14 0.27 -12.26
CA PHE A 258 -12.81 0.86 -12.05
C PHE A 258 -11.83 0.47 -13.16
N LEU A 259 -11.83 -0.81 -13.56
CA LEU A 259 -11.02 -1.29 -14.68
C LEU A 259 -11.51 -0.75 -16.03
N SER A 260 -12.82 -0.60 -16.22
CA SER A 260 -13.38 -0.07 -17.49
C SER A 260 -13.00 1.39 -17.76
N CYS A 261 -12.70 2.17 -16.70
CA CYS A 261 -12.25 3.56 -16.81
C CYS A 261 -10.76 3.69 -17.19
N LEU A 262 -10.03 2.56 -17.33
CA LEU A 262 -8.63 2.62 -17.78
C LEU A 262 -8.55 2.90 -19.27
N PRO A 263 -7.61 3.75 -19.71
CA PRO A 263 -7.30 3.91 -21.12
C PRO A 263 -6.89 2.57 -21.74
N SER A 264 -7.48 2.22 -22.89
CA SER A 264 -7.08 1.04 -23.68
C SER A 264 -6.75 1.49 -25.10
N PRO A 265 -5.67 0.97 -25.70
CA PRO A 265 -5.30 1.25 -27.09
C PRO A 265 -6.43 0.92 -28.09
N ASP A 266 -7.23 -0.09 -27.77
CA ASP A 266 -8.33 -0.59 -28.61
C ASP A 266 -9.60 0.30 -28.56
N LYS A 267 -9.65 1.29 -27.65
CA LYS A 267 -10.81 2.17 -27.44
C LYS A 267 -10.59 3.60 -27.95
N LYS A 268 -9.89 3.77 -29.05
CA LYS A 268 -9.45 5.10 -29.53
C LYS A 268 -10.59 6.10 -29.81
N ASP A 269 -11.79 5.61 -30.17
CA ASP A 269 -12.92 6.46 -30.62
C ASP A 269 -14.14 6.43 -29.69
N THR A 270 -14.06 5.81 -28.52
CA THR A 270 -15.18 5.74 -27.59
C THR A 270 -14.98 6.68 -26.40
N LYS A 271 -16.04 7.38 -25.96
CA LYS A 271 -16.03 8.13 -24.70
C LYS A 271 -15.62 7.17 -23.57
N MET A 272 -14.61 7.56 -22.79
CA MET A 272 -14.20 6.77 -21.65
C MET A 272 -15.36 6.62 -20.66
N PRO A 273 -15.64 5.39 -20.19
CA PRO A 273 -16.64 5.18 -19.16
C PRO A 273 -16.23 5.97 -17.89
N ILE A 274 -17.22 6.47 -17.18
CA ILE A 274 -17.05 7.13 -15.88
C ILE A 274 -17.89 6.42 -14.83
N ILE A 275 -17.39 6.36 -13.62
CA ILE A 275 -18.16 5.88 -12.48
C ILE A 275 -18.98 7.05 -11.95
N HIS A 276 -20.29 7.04 -12.22
CA HIS A 276 -21.18 8.12 -11.79
C HIS A 276 -21.33 8.18 -10.26
N GLY A 277 -21.67 9.36 -9.75
CA GLY A 277 -21.90 9.59 -8.33
C GLY A 277 -20.60 9.84 -7.54
N ARG A 278 -20.76 9.97 -6.22
CA ARG A 278 -19.66 10.21 -5.27
C ARG A 278 -19.47 9.01 -4.36
N ILE A 279 -18.23 8.85 -3.85
CA ILE A 279 -17.95 7.91 -2.78
C ILE A 279 -18.81 8.28 -1.57
N PRO A 280 -19.43 7.31 -0.87
CA PRO A 280 -20.21 7.59 0.34
C PRO A 280 -19.42 8.38 1.39
N ASP A 281 -20.10 9.33 2.01
CA ASP A 281 -19.54 10.07 3.14
C ASP A 281 -19.23 9.09 4.28
N PRO A 282 -18.02 9.11 4.86
CA PRO A 282 -17.67 8.28 6.01
C PRO A 282 -18.55 8.45 7.25
N LEU A 283 -19.25 9.58 7.36
CA LEU A 283 -20.25 9.84 8.42
C LEU A 283 -21.60 9.17 8.14
N ASN A 284 -21.95 8.99 6.85
CA ASN A 284 -23.26 8.52 6.40
C ASN A 284 -23.10 7.39 5.37
N LYS A 285 -22.39 6.32 5.74
CA LYS A 285 -22.25 5.13 4.89
C LYS A 285 -23.60 4.40 4.77
N PRO A 286 -23.88 3.76 3.60
CA PRO A 286 -25.03 2.89 3.47
C PRO A 286 -24.92 1.69 4.44
N ASN A 287 -26.04 1.24 4.97
CA ASN A 287 -26.10 0.06 5.85
C ASN A 287 -25.74 -1.25 5.14
N GLY A 288 -25.93 -1.27 3.82
CA GLY A 288 -25.64 -2.40 2.94
C GLY A 288 -24.31 -2.26 2.20
N CYS A 289 -24.30 -2.71 0.94
CA CYS A 289 -23.14 -2.62 0.09
C CYS A 289 -22.64 -1.17 -0.05
N LEU A 290 -21.36 -0.92 0.21
CA LEU A 290 -20.77 0.42 0.14
C LEU A 290 -20.87 1.05 -1.26
N PHE A 291 -20.89 0.23 -2.31
CA PHE A 291 -21.00 0.68 -3.69
C PHE A 291 -22.45 0.87 -4.16
N LEU A 292 -23.45 0.49 -3.35
CA LEU A 292 -24.88 0.56 -3.70
C LEU A 292 -25.29 1.88 -4.36
N PRO A 293 -24.94 3.09 -3.85
CA PRO A 293 -25.36 4.36 -4.45
C PRO A 293 -24.84 4.60 -5.88
N ARG A 294 -23.86 3.82 -6.32
CA ARG A 294 -23.20 3.96 -7.64
C ARG A 294 -23.30 2.68 -8.48
N CYS A 295 -23.94 1.64 -7.95
CA CYS A 295 -24.06 0.35 -8.60
C CYS A 295 -25.28 0.33 -9.53
N SER A 296 -25.07 0.08 -10.84
CA SER A 296 -26.15 -0.09 -11.80
C SER A 296 -26.85 -1.46 -11.75
N ASN A 297 -26.28 -2.42 -11.01
CA ASN A 297 -26.72 -3.83 -10.99
C ASN A 297 -26.99 -4.34 -9.55
N PHE A 298 -27.53 -3.48 -8.69
CA PHE A 298 -27.85 -3.87 -7.32
C PHE A 298 -29.10 -4.77 -7.24
N THR A 299 -29.21 -5.48 -6.12
CA THR A 299 -30.40 -6.24 -5.70
C THR A 299 -30.91 -5.67 -4.37
N ASP A 300 -32.11 -6.07 -3.95
CA ASP A 300 -32.68 -5.63 -2.66
C ASP A 300 -31.80 -6.02 -1.48
N GLU A 301 -31.13 -7.17 -1.55
CA GLU A 301 -30.16 -7.60 -0.53
C GLU A 301 -29.01 -6.62 -0.34
N CYS A 302 -28.59 -5.92 -1.40
CA CYS A 302 -27.50 -4.94 -1.33
C CYS A 302 -27.83 -3.74 -0.42
N SER A 303 -29.11 -3.46 -0.18
CA SER A 303 -29.55 -2.37 0.72
C SER A 303 -29.63 -2.77 2.19
N SER A 304 -29.81 -4.06 2.47
CA SER A 304 -30.11 -4.55 3.81
C SER A 304 -28.86 -4.82 4.66
N LYS A 305 -27.83 -5.40 4.07
CA LYS A 305 -26.59 -5.81 4.78
C LYS A 305 -25.37 -5.69 3.87
N MET A 306 -24.21 -5.38 4.47
CA MET A 306 -22.93 -5.45 3.78
C MET A 306 -22.64 -6.90 3.37
N PRO A 307 -22.34 -7.18 2.09
CA PRO A 307 -21.91 -8.52 1.66
C PRO A 307 -20.63 -8.92 2.39
N ALA A 308 -20.59 -10.15 2.93
CA ALA A 308 -19.37 -10.72 3.48
C ALA A 308 -18.36 -11.01 2.36
N LEU A 309 -17.08 -10.96 2.69
CA LEU A 309 -16.00 -11.33 1.78
C LEU A 309 -15.97 -12.87 1.62
N LYS A 310 -16.53 -13.40 0.52
CA LYS A 310 -16.65 -14.83 0.26
C LYS A 310 -15.63 -15.29 -0.77
N GLU A 311 -15.02 -16.45 -0.52
CA GLU A 311 -14.17 -17.12 -1.50
C GLU A 311 -15.04 -17.73 -2.61
N ILE A 312 -14.73 -17.34 -3.85
CA ILE A 312 -15.43 -17.82 -5.06
C ILE A 312 -14.57 -18.79 -5.87
N TRP A 313 -13.25 -18.61 -5.82
CA TRP A 313 -12.24 -19.50 -6.34
C TRP A 313 -11.04 -19.51 -5.39
N PRO A 314 -10.17 -20.51 -5.46
CA PRO A 314 -9.02 -20.59 -4.57
C PRO A 314 -8.21 -19.29 -4.54
N GLY A 315 -8.24 -18.60 -3.41
CA GLY A 315 -7.56 -17.33 -3.17
C GLY A 315 -8.23 -16.09 -3.78
N HIS A 316 -9.42 -16.20 -4.39
CA HIS A 316 -10.20 -15.08 -4.91
C HIS A 316 -11.47 -14.88 -4.08
N PHE A 317 -11.54 -13.76 -3.39
CA PHE A 317 -12.63 -13.38 -2.49
C PHE A 317 -13.35 -12.13 -2.99
N VAL A 318 -14.68 -12.09 -2.84
CA VAL A 318 -15.50 -10.95 -3.26
C VAL A 318 -16.62 -10.66 -2.25
N ALA A 319 -16.83 -9.37 -1.96
CA ALA A 319 -17.93 -8.87 -1.14
C ALA A 319 -19.06 -8.31 -2.03
N CYS A 320 -19.71 -9.18 -2.81
CA CYS A 320 -20.79 -8.81 -3.72
C CYS A 320 -21.79 -9.97 -3.84
N TYR A 321 -23.08 -9.72 -3.61
CA TYR A 321 -24.11 -10.75 -3.72
C TYR A 321 -24.19 -11.35 -5.14
N LYS A 322 -24.28 -10.52 -6.16
CA LYS A 322 -24.28 -10.99 -7.58
C LYS A 322 -22.91 -11.48 -8.07
N GLY A 323 -21.83 -10.99 -7.49
CA GLY A 323 -20.46 -11.38 -7.87
C GLY A 323 -20.14 -12.84 -7.55
N VAL A 324 -20.85 -13.44 -6.60
CA VAL A 324 -20.71 -14.85 -6.19
C VAL A 324 -21.38 -15.79 -7.21
N GLU A 325 -22.37 -15.31 -7.95
CA GLU A 325 -23.17 -16.10 -8.92
C GLU A 325 -22.56 -16.10 -10.33
N LEU A 326 -21.53 -15.30 -10.58
CA LEU A 326 -20.86 -15.10 -11.88
C LEU A 326 -19.54 -15.90 -11.97
#